data_43ddd7b6e5a77400c58dd22570861116
#
_entry.id   43ddd7b6e5a77400c58dd22570861116
#
_cell.length_a   1.000
_cell.length_b   1.000
_cell.length_c   1.000
_cell.angle_alpha   90.00
_cell.angle_beta   90.00
_cell.angle_gamma   90.00
#
_symmetry.space_group_name_H-M   'P 1'
#
loop_
_entity.id
_entity.type
_entity.pdbx_description
1 polymer ?
#
loop_
_entity_poly.entity_id
_entity_poly.type
_entity_poly.pdbx_seq_one_letter_code
_entity_poly.pdbx_strand_id
1 'polypeptide(L)'
;MSRDICFATQGELVKLAYDAFGVLPRKEASHDDIDETQKKAIQKQLVRLAKEEGGLLSNFEQVIQTLSSILTAYLPSIQVMSAIGDPLDDLLEAYSRLVREEGTYLSKAETLRYFISIRAIPLLVVSLNQSLLKHRIADLALEVPEEEFWYLPTVAEDGRPVMPLEKVMRWVYARCDLSQTQFHYPGKNPRSDNNTLQQNLDNAIKWARGARLPALPALFRNFEESFAALAQIGREIPKELQVSIFVALMVARVSSYLAREITDAYDHHYLADVCEQFREYALWIADDVNEFKAELAPVMQRQELPESALYTWLNACSHYWAFFYGKLAAVADTVQRLMDARPGAPLRDDVLAALKSKYGLFAVCSLLDRIQRQSAFFPPHGFVELLYQGFELKNDPATQAGQIDEYAAQVAAYDLDEQLCWMVPWLRGVYHYRREEFEAAMPHFQAAFENAKYRAGKNQYKLVNQYVEVAAKNDDRRGFKKGIEWAQYLDIKVRWLRDDEPTEEKLDALYFIMQKARFDHQM
;
A
#
# COMPACT_ATOMS: atom_id res chain seq x y z
N MET A 1 22.30 -12.51 9.40
CA MET A 1 21.63 -11.75 8.34
C MET A 1 21.22 -10.44 8.96
N SER A 2 21.75 -9.32 8.45
CA SER A 2 21.33 -7.97 8.85
C SER A 2 19.82 -7.85 8.57
N ARG A 3 19.03 -7.46 9.57
CA ARG A 3 17.62 -7.11 9.37
C ARG A 3 17.60 -5.81 8.61
N ASP A 4 17.02 -5.80 7.42
CA ASP A 4 16.79 -4.56 6.67
C ASP A 4 15.71 -3.73 7.37
N ILE A 5 16.14 -2.79 8.23
CA ILE A 5 15.26 -1.93 9.02
C ILE A 5 14.83 -0.76 8.15
N CYS A 6 13.67 -0.87 7.54
CA CYS A 6 13.08 0.19 6.72
C CYS A 6 11.63 -0.12 6.35
N PHE A 7 10.97 0.84 5.72
CA PHE A 7 9.75 0.60 4.94
C PHE A 7 10.10 -0.01 3.57
N ALA A 8 9.15 -0.72 2.97
CA ALA A 8 9.24 -1.10 1.56
C ALA A 8 9.29 0.17 0.68
N THR A 9 9.91 0.09 -0.49
CA THR A 9 9.83 1.20 -1.44
C THR A 9 8.42 1.31 -2.03
N GLN A 10 8.00 2.51 -2.42
CA GLN A 10 6.72 2.68 -3.13
C GLN A 10 6.69 1.86 -4.43
N GLY A 11 7.83 1.75 -5.11
CA GLY A 11 7.98 0.93 -6.30
C GLY A 11 7.75 -0.56 -6.05
N GLU A 12 8.09 -1.07 -4.87
CA GLU A 12 7.78 -2.45 -4.47
C GLU A 12 6.27 -2.65 -4.28
N LEU A 13 5.56 -1.65 -3.70
CA LEU A 13 4.09 -1.71 -3.57
C LEU A 13 3.39 -1.62 -4.94
N VAL A 14 3.84 -0.75 -5.82
CA VAL A 14 3.30 -0.67 -7.19
C VAL A 14 3.56 -1.99 -7.93
N LYS A 15 4.74 -2.57 -7.78
CA LYS A 15 5.04 -3.90 -8.33
C LYS A 15 4.11 -4.98 -7.77
N LEU A 16 3.84 -4.95 -6.46
CA LEU A 16 2.89 -5.86 -5.82
C LEU A 16 1.49 -5.72 -6.45
N ALA A 17 1.02 -4.50 -6.73
CA ALA A 17 -0.25 -4.26 -7.42
C ALA A 17 -0.25 -4.88 -8.84
N TYR A 18 0.79 -4.66 -9.65
CA TYR A 18 0.91 -5.31 -10.96
C TYR A 18 0.87 -6.83 -10.89
N ASP A 19 1.56 -7.41 -9.93
CA ASP A 19 1.58 -8.86 -9.71
C ASP A 19 0.22 -9.36 -9.19
N ALA A 20 -0.46 -8.57 -8.33
CA ALA A 20 -1.79 -8.87 -7.82
C ALA A 20 -2.86 -8.85 -8.91
N PHE A 21 -2.83 -7.91 -9.84
CA PHE A 21 -3.70 -7.93 -11.01
C PHE A 21 -3.23 -8.96 -12.06
N GLY A 22 -1.95 -9.34 -12.07
CA GLY A 22 -1.38 -10.27 -13.03
C GLY A 22 -1.47 -9.80 -14.47
N VAL A 23 -1.36 -8.49 -14.68
CA VAL A 23 -1.44 -7.86 -16.01
C VAL A 23 -0.15 -8.00 -16.80
N LEU A 24 0.96 -8.36 -16.15
CA LEU A 24 2.21 -8.68 -16.81
C LEU A 24 2.34 -10.20 -16.95
N PRO A 25 2.15 -10.78 -18.15
CA PRO A 25 2.28 -12.20 -18.34
C PRO A 25 3.74 -12.64 -18.13
N ARG A 26 3.90 -13.82 -17.54
CA ARG A 26 5.20 -14.49 -17.44
C ARG A 26 5.67 -14.89 -18.82
N LYS A 27 7.00 -15.01 -19.03
CA LYS A 27 7.72 -15.30 -20.29
C LYS A 27 7.15 -16.44 -21.18
N GLU A 28 6.20 -17.19 -20.72
CA GLU A 28 5.69 -18.40 -21.37
C GLU A 28 4.33 -18.23 -22.09
N ALA A 29 3.71 -17.06 -22.03
CA ALA A 29 2.41 -16.82 -22.67
C ALA A 29 2.60 -16.14 -24.03
N SER A 30 2.53 -16.93 -25.09
CA SER A 30 2.80 -16.50 -26.48
C SER A 30 1.60 -15.87 -27.21
N HIS A 31 0.54 -15.45 -26.51
CA HIS A 31 -0.72 -15.01 -27.14
C HIS A 31 -1.31 -13.74 -26.49
N ASP A 32 -0.51 -12.75 -26.15
CA ASP A 32 -1.03 -11.53 -25.53
C ASP A 32 -1.01 -10.36 -26.51
N ASP A 33 -2.06 -9.54 -26.45
CA ASP A 33 -2.22 -8.31 -27.25
C ASP A 33 -1.23 -7.20 -26.90
N ILE A 34 -0.46 -7.35 -25.80
CA ILE A 34 0.61 -6.42 -25.43
C ILE A 34 1.91 -6.87 -26.08
N ASP A 35 2.53 -5.99 -26.89
CA ASP A 35 3.81 -6.27 -27.53
C ASP A 35 4.88 -6.66 -26.49
N GLU A 36 5.67 -7.69 -26.82
CA GLU A 36 6.79 -8.17 -26.01
C GLU A 36 7.76 -7.05 -25.62
N THR A 37 7.94 -6.05 -26.50
CA THR A 37 8.78 -4.88 -26.27
C THR A 37 8.21 -3.99 -25.16
N GLN A 38 6.89 -3.75 -25.17
CA GLN A 38 6.18 -2.99 -24.14
C GLN A 38 6.23 -3.71 -22.79
N LYS A 39 6.02 -5.03 -22.76
CA LYS A 39 6.13 -5.84 -21.52
C LYS A 39 7.51 -5.72 -20.89
N LYS A 40 8.56 -5.85 -21.69
CA LYS A 40 9.95 -5.69 -21.21
C LYS A 40 10.24 -4.27 -20.73
N ALA A 41 9.68 -3.26 -21.39
CA ALA A 41 9.81 -1.87 -20.97
C ALA A 41 9.16 -1.63 -19.60
N ILE A 42 7.92 -2.08 -19.40
CA ILE A 42 7.19 -1.97 -18.12
C ILE A 42 7.94 -2.73 -17.01
N GLN A 43 8.36 -3.97 -17.25
CA GLN A 43 9.13 -4.74 -16.26
C GLN A 43 10.42 -4.02 -15.88
N LYS A 44 11.13 -3.42 -16.84
CA LYS A 44 12.34 -2.65 -16.57
C LYS A 44 12.05 -1.39 -15.76
N GLN A 45 10.94 -0.70 -16.05
CA GLN A 45 10.50 0.47 -15.28
C GLN A 45 10.12 0.10 -13.84
N LEU A 46 9.36 -0.98 -13.64
CA LEU A 46 9.01 -1.48 -12.30
C LEU A 46 10.26 -1.84 -11.48
N VAL A 47 11.24 -2.52 -12.11
CA VAL A 47 12.50 -2.84 -11.43
C VAL A 47 13.29 -1.59 -11.08
N ARG A 48 13.33 -0.59 -11.96
CA ARG A 48 14.00 0.69 -11.69
C ARG A 48 13.30 1.45 -10.55
N LEU A 49 11.97 1.50 -10.58
CA LEU A 49 11.19 2.16 -9.55
C LEU A 49 11.39 1.47 -8.18
N ALA A 50 11.39 0.13 -8.14
CA ALA A 50 11.64 -0.62 -6.92
C ALA A 50 13.06 -0.42 -6.37
N LYS A 51 14.04 -0.14 -7.24
CA LYS A 51 15.42 0.17 -6.88
C LYS A 51 15.70 1.67 -6.74
N GLU A 52 14.71 2.52 -6.93
CA GLU A 52 14.84 3.98 -6.93
C GLU A 52 15.87 4.50 -7.95
N GLU A 53 15.91 3.91 -9.14
CA GLU A 53 16.81 4.30 -10.22
C GLU A 53 16.12 5.24 -11.22
N GLY A 54 16.71 6.41 -11.46
CA GLY A 54 16.22 7.42 -12.43
C GLY A 54 15.26 8.43 -11.80
N GLY A 55 14.50 9.15 -12.62
CA GLY A 55 13.50 10.13 -12.15
C GLY A 55 12.34 9.41 -11.43
N LEU A 56 12.30 9.51 -10.11
CA LEU A 56 11.38 8.72 -9.29
C LEU A 56 9.92 9.07 -9.58
N LEU A 57 9.58 10.36 -9.55
CA LEU A 57 8.19 10.81 -9.72
C LEU A 57 7.65 10.46 -11.10
N SER A 58 8.37 10.82 -12.16
CA SER A 58 7.95 10.54 -13.54
C SER A 58 7.85 9.06 -13.86
N ASN A 59 8.75 8.22 -13.31
CA ASN A 59 8.66 6.77 -13.44
C ASN A 59 7.43 6.22 -12.71
N PHE A 60 7.13 6.74 -11.51
CA PHE A 60 5.97 6.33 -10.72
C PHE A 60 4.66 6.64 -11.46
N GLU A 61 4.49 7.89 -11.90
CA GLU A 61 3.30 8.32 -12.64
C GLU A 61 3.10 7.51 -13.92
N GLN A 62 4.17 7.31 -14.70
CA GLN A 62 4.10 6.53 -15.93
C GLN A 62 3.70 5.08 -15.68
N VAL A 63 4.19 4.47 -14.61
CA VAL A 63 3.85 3.08 -14.25
C VAL A 63 2.39 2.98 -13.81
N ILE A 64 1.89 3.92 -13.01
CA ILE A 64 0.47 3.96 -12.59
C ILE A 64 -0.45 4.18 -13.79
N GLN A 65 -0.15 5.14 -14.67
CA GLN A 65 -0.92 5.39 -15.89
C GLN A 65 -0.95 4.15 -16.82
N THR A 66 0.16 3.44 -16.92
CA THR A 66 0.24 2.21 -17.70
C THR A 66 -0.62 1.10 -17.09
N LEU A 67 -0.62 0.93 -15.76
CA LEU A 67 -1.49 -0.02 -15.06
C LEU A 67 -2.96 0.30 -15.34
N SER A 68 -3.37 1.54 -15.14
CA SER A 68 -4.71 2.03 -15.45
C SER A 68 -5.13 1.73 -16.89
N SER A 69 -4.26 2.03 -17.86
CA SER A 69 -4.55 1.80 -19.28
C SER A 69 -4.74 0.31 -19.60
N ILE A 70 -3.90 -0.56 -19.02
CA ILE A 70 -4.01 -2.01 -19.20
C ILE A 70 -5.32 -2.52 -18.58
N LEU A 71 -5.62 -2.11 -17.34
CA LEU A 71 -6.85 -2.54 -16.67
C LEU A 71 -8.10 -2.06 -17.42
N THR A 72 -8.09 -0.84 -17.95
CA THR A 72 -9.20 -0.30 -18.76
C THR A 72 -9.45 -1.13 -20.03
N ALA A 73 -8.42 -1.71 -20.62
CA ALA A 73 -8.57 -2.57 -21.81
C ALA A 73 -9.27 -3.91 -21.49
N TYR A 74 -9.18 -4.39 -20.25
CA TYR A 74 -9.78 -5.67 -19.84
C TYR A 74 -11.10 -5.53 -19.08
N LEU A 75 -11.35 -4.39 -18.46
CA LEU A 75 -12.54 -4.19 -17.64
C LEU A 75 -13.70 -3.62 -18.46
N PRO A 76 -14.88 -4.24 -18.36
CA PRO A 76 -16.03 -3.89 -19.21
C PRO A 76 -16.70 -2.57 -18.80
N SER A 77 -16.30 -1.94 -17.70
CA SER A 77 -16.93 -0.74 -17.17
C SER A 77 -15.91 0.22 -16.56
N ILE A 78 -15.95 1.47 -17.00
CA ILE A 78 -15.17 2.56 -16.43
C ILE A 78 -15.53 2.80 -14.94
N GLN A 79 -16.78 2.55 -14.55
CA GLN A 79 -17.24 2.67 -13.16
C GLN A 79 -16.51 1.66 -12.26
N VAL A 80 -16.40 0.39 -12.70
CA VAL A 80 -15.67 -0.66 -11.97
C VAL A 80 -14.19 -0.30 -11.86
N MET A 81 -13.59 0.24 -12.93
CA MET A 81 -12.21 0.70 -12.91
C MET A 81 -11.98 1.78 -11.87
N SER A 82 -12.82 2.80 -11.86
CA SER A 82 -12.70 3.90 -10.90
C SER A 82 -12.96 3.42 -9.47
N ALA A 83 -13.91 2.49 -9.28
CA ALA A 83 -14.21 1.92 -7.98
C ALA A 83 -13.04 1.10 -7.37
N ILE A 84 -12.14 0.59 -8.21
CA ILE A 84 -10.92 -0.11 -7.79
C ILE A 84 -9.74 0.86 -7.66
N GLY A 85 -9.67 1.84 -8.56
CA GLY A 85 -8.58 2.81 -8.62
C GLY A 85 -8.52 3.71 -7.39
N ASP A 86 -9.66 4.32 -7.01
CA ASP A 86 -9.74 5.23 -5.86
C ASP A 86 -9.14 4.61 -4.56
N PRO A 87 -9.54 3.39 -4.12
CA PRO A 87 -8.94 2.77 -2.94
C PRO A 87 -7.45 2.44 -3.07
N LEU A 88 -6.98 2.13 -4.27
CA LEU A 88 -5.55 1.88 -4.50
C LEU A 88 -4.74 3.17 -4.36
N ASP A 89 -5.23 4.27 -4.90
CA ASP A 89 -4.61 5.60 -4.77
C ASP A 89 -4.57 6.04 -3.30
N ASP A 90 -5.68 5.87 -2.56
CA ASP A 90 -5.75 6.17 -1.12
C ASP A 90 -4.73 5.36 -0.31
N LEU A 91 -4.55 4.07 -0.64
CA LEU A 91 -3.55 3.21 0.02
C LEU A 91 -2.12 3.67 -0.28
N LEU A 92 -1.83 4.05 -1.52
CA LEU A 92 -0.51 4.54 -1.92
C LEU A 92 -0.20 5.89 -1.25
N GLU A 93 -1.19 6.79 -1.15
CA GLU A 93 -1.03 8.05 -0.42
C GLU A 93 -0.81 7.82 1.08
N ALA A 94 -1.61 6.95 1.70
CA ALA A 94 -1.44 6.61 3.11
C ALA A 94 -0.06 6.01 3.40
N TYR A 95 0.45 5.18 2.49
CA TYR A 95 1.79 4.63 2.60
C TYR A 95 2.88 5.71 2.43
N SER A 96 2.73 6.60 1.46
CA SER A 96 3.64 7.73 1.25
C SER A 96 3.71 8.62 2.49
N ARG A 97 2.56 8.88 3.12
CA ARG A 97 2.46 9.62 4.37
C ARG A 97 3.16 8.89 5.51
N LEU A 98 2.99 7.57 5.63
CA LEU A 98 3.66 6.76 6.64
C LEU A 98 5.18 6.87 6.50
N VAL A 99 5.74 6.71 5.30
CA VAL A 99 7.17 6.84 5.01
C VAL A 99 7.69 8.25 5.32
N ARG A 100 6.90 9.26 5.01
CA ARG A 100 7.26 10.67 5.23
C ARG A 100 7.26 11.07 6.70
N GLU A 101 6.29 10.57 7.47
CA GLU A 101 5.99 11.09 8.81
C GLU A 101 6.46 10.19 9.94
N GLU A 102 6.52 8.87 9.74
CA GLU A 102 6.88 7.92 10.78
C GLU A 102 8.30 7.38 10.58
N GLY A 103 9.13 7.49 11.63
CA GLY A 103 10.42 6.80 11.69
C GLY A 103 10.20 5.31 11.94
N THR A 104 11.12 4.47 11.49
CA THR A 104 11.03 3.02 11.75
C THR A 104 12.25 2.48 12.48
N TYR A 105 11.98 1.57 13.39
CA TYR A 105 12.97 0.72 14.08
C TYR A 105 12.67 -0.77 13.82
N LEU A 106 11.66 -1.05 13.01
CA LEU A 106 11.22 -2.40 12.65
C LEU A 106 11.92 -2.88 11.39
N SER A 107 12.03 -4.18 11.22
CA SER A 107 12.40 -4.75 9.94
C SER A 107 11.35 -4.42 8.87
N LYS A 108 11.74 -4.48 7.60
CA LYS A 108 10.84 -4.23 6.48
C LYS A 108 9.57 -5.08 6.53
N ALA A 109 9.68 -6.36 6.91
CA ALA A 109 8.53 -7.25 7.06
C ALA A 109 7.62 -6.80 8.21
N GLU A 110 8.18 -6.40 9.35
CA GLU A 110 7.43 -5.92 10.50
C GLU A 110 6.76 -4.56 10.22
N THR A 111 7.43 -3.65 9.49
CA THR A 111 6.82 -2.37 9.09
C THR A 111 5.66 -2.56 8.11
N LEU A 112 5.76 -3.51 7.18
CA LEU A 112 4.64 -3.88 6.32
C LEU A 112 3.49 -4.52 7.10
N ARG A 113 3.79 -5.39 8.06
CA ARG A 113 2.79 -5.96 8.96
C ARG A 113 2.07 -4.88 9.77
N TYR A 114 2.83 -3.92 10.33
CA TYR A 114 2.27 -2.74 10.99
C TYR A 114 1.36 -1.95 10.06
N PHE A 115 1.83 -1.63 8.86
CA PHE A 115 1.04 -0.89 7.88
C PHE A 115 -0.26 -1.61 7.53
N ILE A 116 -0.20 -2.91 7.23
CA ILE A 116 -1.38 -3.71 6.87
C ILE A 116 -2.42 -3.66 8.01
N SER A 117 -2.01 -4.01 9.23
CA SER A 117 -2.94 -4.17 10.35
C SER A 117 -3.48 -2.85 10.89
N ILE A 118 -2.67 -1.79 10.91
CA ILE A 118 -3.01 -0.55 11.62
C ILE A 118 -3.52 0.54 10.66
N ARG A 119 -3.07 0.53 9.40
CA ARG A 119 -3.40 1.58 8.43
C ARG A 119 -4.19 1.07 7.24
N ALA A 120 -3.68 0.05 6.55
CA ALA A 120 -4.21 -0.34 5.25
C ALA A 120 -5.60 -0.98 5.34
N ILE A 121 -5.85 -1.92 6.25
CA ILE A 121 -7.14 -2.61 6.33
C ILE A 121 -8.29 -1.65 6.69
N PRO A 122 -8.20 -0.82 7.75
CA PRO A 122 -9.26 0.14 8.05
C PRO A 122 -9.52 1.12 6.89
N LEU A 123 -8.44 1.65 6.29
CA LEU A 123 -8.55 2.56 5.15
C LEU A 123 -9.19 1.88 3.94
N LEU A 124 -8.72 0.69 3.59
CA LEU A 124 -9.22 -0.05 2.43
C LEU A 124 -10.72 -0.30 2.52
N VAL A 125 -11.22 -0.73 3.70
CA VAL A 125 -12.66 -0.97 3.89
C VAL A 125 -13.47 0.32 3.73
N VAL A 126 -13.03 1.42 4.33
CA VAL A 126 -13.69 2.72 4.20
C VAL A 126 -13.66 3.22 2.75
N SER A 127 -12.48 3.21 2.12
CA SER A 127 -12.29 3.70 0.76
C SER A 127 -13.05 2.86 -0.27
N LEU A 128 -13.09 1.54 -0.12
CA LEU A 128 -13.92 0.67 -0.98
C LEU A 128 -15.39 1.04 -0.87
N ASN A 129 -15.93 1.18 0.33
CA ASN A 129 -17.34 1.55 0.50
C ASN A 129 -17.66 2.93 -0.11
N GLN A 130 -16.79 3.93 0.11
CA GLN A 130 -16.93 5.23 -0.52
C GLN A 130 -16.92 5.14 -2.04
N SER A 131 -15.98 4.40 -2.59
CA SER A 131 -15.78 4.26 -4.03
C SER A 131 -16.94 3.51 -4.68
N LEU A 132 -17.44 2.43 -4.06
CA LEU A 132 -18.61 1.69 -4.54
C LEU A 132 -19.86 2.58 -4.61
N LEU A 133 -20.07 3.44 -3.61
CA LEU A 133 -21.17 4.41 -3.58
C LEU A 133 -20.97 5.53 -4.62
N LYS A 134 -19.79 6.15 -4.66
CA LYS A 134 -19.45 7.25 -5.58
C LYS A 134 -19.65 6.85 -7.03
N HIS A 135 -19.23 5.65 -7.41
CA HIS A 135 -19.32 5.13 -8.77
C HIS A 135 -20.60 4.34 -9.04
N ARG A 136 -21.53 4.29 -8.06
CA ARG A 136 -22.86 3.68 -8.23
C ARG A 136 -22.78 2.23 -8.73
N ILE A 137 -21.88 1.44 -8.17
CA ILE A 137 -21.65 0.05 -8.62
C ILE A 137 -22.89 -0.82 -8.47
N ALA A 138 -23.75 -0.53 -7.48
CA ALA A 138 -25.03 -1.23 -7.31
C ALA A 138 -25.94 -1.14 -8.55
N ASP A 139 -25.88 -0.02 -9.31
CA ASP A 139 -26.69 0.17 -10.52
C ASP A 139 -26.29 -0.77 -11.66
N LEU A 140 -25.09 -1.35 -11.62
CA LEU A 140 -24.64 -2.31 -12.63
C LEU A 140 -25.30 -3.69 -12.45
N ALA A 141 -26.04 -3.91 -11.38
CA ALA A 141 -26.71 -5.17 -11.04
C ALA A 141 -25.81 -6.41 -11.23
N LEU A 142 -24.55 -6.30 -10.80
CA LEU A 142 -23.58 -7.38 -10.94
C LEU A 142 -24.00 -8.58 -10.10
N GLU A 143 -24.10 -9.73 -10.74
CA GLU A 143 -24.27 -11.01 -10.04
C GLU A 143 -22.93 -11.43 -9.43
N VAL A 144 -22.91 -11.78 -8.16
CA VAL A 144 -21.72 -12.24 -7.43
C VAL A 144 -22.05 -13.52 -6.63
N PRO A 145 -21.05 -14.28 -6.15
CA PRO A 145 -21.33 -15.41 -5.26
C PRO A 145 -22.17 -14.99 -4.05
N GLU A 146 -23.12 -15.84 -3.64
CA GLU A 146 -24.04 -15.57 -2.52
C GLU A 146 -23.35 -15.58 -1.15
N GLU A 147 -22.18 -16.23 -1.04
CA GLU A 147 -21.40 -16.28 0.20
C GLU A 147 -20.94 -14.87 0.57
N GLU A 148 -21.29 -14.42 1.77
CA GLU A 148 -20.76 -13.17 2.31
C GLU A 148 -19.22 -13.23 2.37
N PHE A 149 -18.54 -12.17 1.97
CA PHE A 149 -17.08 -12.15 1.90
C PHE A 149 -16.45 -13.23 0.98
N TRP A 150 -17.13 -13.60 -0.11
CA TRP A 150 -16.62 -14.56 -1.10
C TRP A 150 -15.20 -14.20 -1.61
N TYR A 151 -14.84 -12.93 -1.56
CA TYR A 151 -13.55 -12.40 -1.95
C TYR A 151 -12.45 -12.54 -0.89
N LEU A 152 -12.76 -13.06 0.30
CA LEU A 152 -11.77 -13.40 1.33
C LEU A 152 -11.54 -14.92 1.38
N PRO A 153 -10.31 -15.38 1.68
CA PRO A 153 -10.05 -16.79 1.92
C PRO A 153 -10.82 -17.29 3.16
N THR A 154 -11.19 -18.58 3.13
CA THR A 154 -11.78 -19.28 4.27
C THR A 154 -11.00 -20.56 4.55
N VAL A 155 -11.29 -21.24 5.64
CA VAL A 155 -10.68 -22.52 5.97
C VAL A 155 -11.78 -23.59 5.83
N ALA A 156 -11.48 -24.65 5.04
CA ALA A 156 -12.36 -25.80 4.91
C ALA A 156 -12.34 -26.66 6.19
N GLU A 157 -13.30 -27.59 6.32
CA GLU A 157 -13.40 -28.50 7.46
C GLU A 157 -12.13 -29.34 7.68
N ASP A 158 -11.39 -29.64 6.61
CA ASP A 158 -10.13 -30.36 6.64
C ASP A 158 -8.91 -29.47 7.01
N GLY A 159 -9.14 -28.20 7.35
CA GLY A 159 -8.10 -27.23 7.68
C GLY A 159 -7.40 -26.59 6.49
N ARG A 160 -7.77 -26.95 5.26
CA ARG A 160 -7.18 -26.40 4.04
C ARG A 160 -7.72 -24.98 3.76
N PRO A 161 -6.85 -24.03 3.36
CA PRO A 161 -7.32 -22.73 2.90
C PRO A 161 -8.09 -22.86 1.58
N VAL A 162 -9.27 -22.28 1.52
CA VAL A 162 -10.09 -22.13 0.31
C VAL A 162 -9.88 -20.72 -0.21
N MET A 163 -9.23 -20.61 -1.35
CA MET A 163 -8.90 -19.32 -1.96
C MET A 163 -10.12 -18.68 -2.64
N PRO A 164 -10.22 -17.35 -2.68
CA PRO A 164 -11.31 -16.66 -3.37
C PRO A 164 -11.50 -17.11 -4.83
N LEU A 165 -10.42 -17.36 -5.56
CA LEU A 165 -10.52 -17.85 -6.94
C LEU A 165 -11.19 -19.24 -7.02
N GLU A 166 -10.98 -20.11 -6.03
CA GLU A 166 -11.67 -21.40 -5.95
C GLU A 166 -13.19 -21.22 -5.76
N LYS A 167 -13.58 -20.30 -4.87
CA LYS A 167 -15.00 -19.99 -4.62
C LYS A 167 -15.68 -19.44 -5.87
N VAL A 168 -15.07 -18.47 -6.53
CA VAL A 168 -15.62 -17.87 -7.75
C VAL A 168 -15.67 -18.87 -8.90
N MET A 169 -14.65 -19.69 -9.12
CA MET A 169 -14.70 -20.72 -10.14
C MET A 169 -15.82 -21.73 -9.90
N ARG A 170 -16.03 -22.17 -8.65
CA ARG A 170 -17.16 -23.04 -8.31
C ARG A 170 -18.51 -22.35 -8.57
N TRP A 171 -18.65 -21.09 -8.20
CA TRP A 171 -19.85 -20.30 -8.46
C TRP A 171 -20.12 -20.18 -9.96
N VAL A 172 -19.11 -19.91 -10.80
CA VAL A 172 -19.27 -19.84 -12.25
C VAL A 172 -19.75 -21.17 -12.82
N TYR A 173 -19.18 -22.30 -12.37
CA TYR A 173 -19.62 -23.62 -12.81
C TYR A 173 -21.09 -23.87 -12.46
N ALA A 174 -21.47 -23.58 -11.24
CA ALA A 174 -22.86 -23.75 -10.79
C ALA A 174 -23.82 -22.80 -11.54
N ARG A 175 -23.42 -21.52 -11.71
CA ARG A 175 -24.26 -20.49 -12.35
C ARG A 175 -24.47 -20.77 -13.85
N CYS A 176 -23.50 -21.37 -14.50
CA CYS A 176 -23.60 -21.77 -15.91
C CYS A 176 -24.18 -23.18 -16.09
N ASP A 177 -24.50 -23.90 -15.02
CA ASP A 177 -24.91 -25.32 -15.04
C ASP A 177 -23.91 -26.20 -15.84
N LEU A 178 -22.63 -26.08 -15.49
CA LEU A 178 -21.53 -26.73 -16.16
C LEU A 178 -20.58 -27.39 -15.18
N SER A 179 -19.90 -28.44 -15.63
CA SER A 179 -18.80 -29.02 -14.87
C SER A 179 -17.48 -28.33 -15.21
N GLN A 180 -16.50 -28.43 -14.32
CA GLN A 180 -15.14 -27.92 -14.50
C GLN A 180 -14.48 -28.42 -15.80
N THR A 181 -14.78 -29.63 -16.23
CA THR A 181 -14.22 -30.25 -17.43
C THR A 181 -14.74 -29.67 -18.76
N GLN A 182 -15.86 -28.94 -18.71
CA GLN A 182 -16.47 -28.29 -19.86
C GLN A 182 -15.91 -26.91 -20.16
N PHE A 183 -15.13 -26.34 -19.21
CA PHE A 183 -14.41 -25.09 -19.42
C PHE A 183 -13.06 -25.38 -20.08
N HIS A 184 -12.64 -24.44 -20.92
CA HIS A 184 -11.36 -24.52 -21.61
C HIS A 184 -10.26 -23.89 -20.76
N TYR A 185 -9.25 -24.68 -20.40
CA TYR A 185 -8.05 -24.20 -19.68
C TYR A 185 -6.81 -24.57 -20.51
N PRO A 186 -6.46 -23.78 -21.53
CA PRO A 186 -5.44 -24.16 -22.49
C PRO A 186 -4.10 -24.43 -21.84
N GLY A 187 -3.54 -25.61 -22.16
CA GLY A 187 -2.14 -25.89 -21.99
C GLY A 187 -1.34 -25.35 -23.19
N LYS A 188 -0.02 -25.53 -23.20
CA LYS A 188 0.88 -25.06 -24.29
C LYS A 188 0.53 -25.59 -25.69
N ASN A 189 -0.28 -26.63 -25.81
CA ASN A 189 -0.75 -27.20 -27.07
C ASN A 189 -2.18 -27.74 -26.90
N PRO A 190 -3.20 -27.06 -27.39
CA PRO A 190 -4.56 -27.60 -27.43
C PRO A 190 -4.62 -28.74 -28.46
N ARG A 191 -4.51 -29.99 -28.01
CA ARG A 191 -4.80 -31.19 -28.81
C ARG A 191 -6.12 -31.75 -28.33
N SER A 192 -6.92 -32.24 -29.27
CA SER A 192 -8.27 -32.79 -29.06
C SER A 192 -8.29 -34.22 -28.50
N ASP A 193 -7.31 -34.60 -27.68
CA ASP A 193 -7.18 -35.93 -27.11
C ASP A 193 -7.42 -35.93 -25.57
N ASN A 194 -7.52 -37.11 -24.96
CA ASN A 194 -7.75 -37.31 -23.55
C ASN A 194 -6.70 -36.61 -22.65
N ASN A 195 -5.49 -36.34 -23.17
CA ASN A 195 -4.45 -35.61 -22.44
C ASN A 195 -4.81 -34.14 -22.26
N THR A 196 -5.55 -33.52 -23.18
CA THR A 196 -6.00 -32.11 -23.07
C THR A 196 -7.01 -31.95 -21.95
N LEU A 197 -7.97 -32.88 -21.81
CA LEU A 197 -8.95 -32.86 -20.73
C LEU A 197 -8.27 -32.95 -19.35
N GLN A 198 -7.30 -33.85 -19.22
CA GLN A 198 -6.55 -33.99 -17.98
C GLN A 198 -5.73 -32.73 -17.68
N GLN A 199 -5.07 -32.14 -18.68
CA GLN A 199 -4.34 -30.88 -18.53
C GLN A 199 -5.25 -29.73 -18.15
N ASN A 200 -6.44 -29.60 -18.72
CA ASN A 200 -7.43 -28.61 -18.37
C ASN A 200 -7.86 -28.76 -16.92
N LEU A 201 -8.15 -29.99 -16.50
CA LEU A 201 -8.54 -30.27 -15.10
C LEU A 201 -7.41 -29.92 -14.12
N ASP A 202 -6.18 -30.34 -14.41
CA ASP A 202 -5.01 -30.04 -13.58
C ASP A 202 -4.73 -28.54 -13.49
N ASN A 203 -4.89 -27.78 -14.57
CA ASN A 203 -4.73 -26.34 -14.58
C ASN A 203 -5.83 -25.66 -13.76
N ALA A 204 -7.08 -26.05 -13.93
CA ALA A 204 -8.20 -25.51 -13.16
C ALA A 204 -8.02 -25.75 -11.66
N ILE A 205 -7.58 -26.95 -11.25
CA ILE A 205 -7.27 -27.27 -9.85
C ILE A 205 -6.11 -26.41 -9.32
N LYS A 206 -5.04 -26.25 -10.10
CA LYS A 206 -3.88 -25.41 -9.71
C LYS A 206 -4.27 -23.94 -9.58
N TRP A 207 -5.14 -23.43 -10.44
CA TRP A 207 -5.65 -22.06 -10.39
C TRP A 207 -6.55 -21.86 -9.16
N ALA A 208 -7.53 -22.74 -8.99
CA ALA A 208 -8.44 -22.71 -7.85
C ALA A 208 -7.69 -22.73 -6.51
N ARG A 209 -6.72 -23.61 -6.34
CA ARG A 209 -5.92 -23.74 -5.11
C ARG A 209 -4.86 -22.65 -4.92
N GLY A 210 -4.73 -21.70 -5.85
CA GLY A 210 -3.70 -20.65 -5.77
C GLY A 210 -2.27 -21.15 -6.00
N ALA A 211 -2.06 -22.45 -6.28
CA ALA A 211 -0.73 -23.02 -6.55
C ALA A 211 -0.08 -22.38 -7.79
N ARG A 212 -0.90 -22.00 -8.77
CA ARG A 212 -0.50 -21.23 -9.94
C ARG A 212 -1.60 -20.25 -10.31
N LEU A 213 -1.45 -18.99 -9.91
CA LEU A 213 -2.39 -17.96 -10.32
C LEU A 213 -2.16 -17.59 -11.80
N PRO A 214 -3.22 -17.59 -12.64
CA PRO A 214 -3.12 -17.16 -14.03
C PRO A 214 -2.86 -15.67 -14.15
N ALA A 215 -2.27 -15.22 -15.25
CA ALA A 215 -2.32 -13.81 -15.63
C ALA A 215 -3.78 -13.41 -15.93
N LEU A 216 -4.17 -12.16 -15.63
CA LEU A 216 -5.55 -11.71 -15.86
C LEU A 216 -5.99 -11.87 -17.33
N PRO A 217 -5.18 -11.50 -18.34
CA PRO A 217 -5.52 -11.73 -19.74
C PRO A 217 -5.76 -13.21 -20.08
N ALA A 218 -4.94 -14.10 -19.53
CA ALA A 218 -5.09 -15.53 -19.76
C ALA A 218 -6.35 -16.09 -19.08
N LEU A 219 -6.67 -15.58 -17.88
CA LEU A 219 -7.89 -15.95 -17.16
C LEU A 219 -9.13 -15.55 -17.96
N PHE A 220 -9.21 -14.31 -18.42
CA PHE A 220 -10.36 -13.81 -19.17
C PHE A 220 -10.52 -14.53 -20.50
N ARG A 221 -9.45 -14.65 -21.28
CA ARG A 221 -9.48 -15.36 -22.56
C ARG A 221 -10.02 -16.79 -22.43
N ASN A 222 -9.59 -17.52 -21.40
CA ASN A 222 -10.07 -18.87 -21.17
C ASN A 222 -11.58 -18.95 -20.95
N PHE A 223 -12.14 -18.01 -20.21
CA PHE A 223 -13.59 -17.95 -20.00
C PHE A 223 -14.31 -17.45 -21.24
N GLU A 224 -13.78 -16.45 -21.98
CA GLU A 224 -14.34 -15.99 -23.25
C GLU A 224 -14.39 -17.12 -24.30
N GLU A 225 -13.29 -17.88 -24.48
CA GLU A 225 -13.23 -19.03 -25.37
C GLU A 225 -14.22 -20.13 -24.96
N SER A 226 -14.37 -20.35 -23.64
CA SER A 226 -15.36 -21.29 -23.10
C SER A 226 -16.79 -20.83 -23.39
N PHE A 227 -17.12 -19.57 -23.21
CA PHE A 227 -18.43 -18.99 -23.51
C PHE A 227 -18.72 -19.04 -25.02
N ALA A 228 -17.74 -18.73 -25.85
CA ALA A 228 -17.88 -18.84 -27.31
C ALA A 228 -18.13 -20.29 -27.78
N ALA A 229 -17.45 -21.26 -27.17
CA ALA A 229 -17.67 -22.68 -27.46
C ALA A 229 -19.08 -23.15 -27.02
N LEU A 230 -19.56 -22.67 -25.88
CA LEU A 230 -20.91 -22.94 -25.37
C LEU A 230 -22.00 -22.35 -26.29
N ALA A 231 -21.81 -21.15 -26.79
CA ALA A 231 -22.73 -20.51 -27.74
C ALA A 231 -22.86 -21.32 -29.05
N GLN A 232 -21.77 -21.93 -29.51
CA GLN A 232 -21.79 -22.80 -30.73
C GLN A 232 -22.67 -24.03 -30.57
N ILE A 233 -22.88 -24.52 -29.35
CA ILE A 233 -23.77 -25.66 -29.04
C ILE A 233 -25.15 -25.23 -28.56
N GLY A 234 -25.50 -23.93 -28.72
CA GLY A 234 -26.82 -23.39 -28.36
C GLY A 234 -26.97 -23.03 -26.87
N ARG A 235 -25.87 -22.98 -26.12
CA ARG A 235 -25.83 -22.54 -24.69
C ARG A 235 -25.19 -21.16 -24.58
N GLU A 236 -25.92 -20.12 -24.88
CA GLU A 236 -25.42 -18.75 -24.82
C GLU A 236 -25.47 -18.23 -23.37
N ILE A 237 -24.34 -17.73 -22.87
CA ILE A 237 -24.25 -17.06 -21.58
C ILE A 237 -24.56 -15.57 -21.78
N PRO A 238 -25.55 -14.98 -21.05
CA PRO A 238 -25.90 -13.57 -21.19
C PRO A 238 -24.69 -12.66 -20.95
N LYS A 239 -24.60 -11.57 -21.72
CA LYS A 239 -23.46 -10.63 -21.63
C LYS A 239 -23.33 -10.01 -20.25
N GLU A 240 -24.44 -9.68 -19.61
CA GLU A 240 -24.50 -9.13 -18.26
C GLU A 240 -23.88 -10.10 -17.25
N LEU A 241 -24.17 -11.40 -17.38
CA LEU A 241 -23.57 -12.44 -16.55
C LEU A 241 -22.08 -12.62 -16.86
N GLN A 242 -21.65 -12.51 -18.14
CA GLN A 242 -20.22 -12.56 -18.49
C GLN A 242 -19.46 -11.40 -17.82
N VAL A 243 -20.00 -10.17 -17.83
CA VAL A 243 -19.42 -9.01 -17.14
C VAL A 243 -19.27 -9.29 -15.64
N SER A 244 -20.33 -9.79 -15.01
CA SER A 244 -20.35 -10.16 -13.59
C SER A 244 -19.27 -11.20 -13.27
N ILE A 245 -19.15 -12.22 -14.09
CA ILE A 245 -18.11 -13.28 -13.97
C ILE A 245 -16.70 -12.69 -14.08
N PHE A 246 -16.43 -11.82 -15.04
CA PHE A 246 -15.11 -11.22 -15.21
C PHE A 246 -14.71 -10.33 -14.03
N VAL A 247 -15.64 -9.52 -13.53
CA VAL A 247 -15.40 -8.71 -12.33
C VAL A 247 -15.11 -9.61 -11.12
N ALA A 248 -15.93 -10.64 -10.89
CA ALA A 248 -15.72 -11.57 -9.79
C ALA A 248 -14.38 -12.34 -9.90
N LEU A 249 -14.01 -12.80 -11.08
CA LEU A 249 -12.74 -13.49 -11.34
C LEU A 249 -11.53 -12.57 -11.08
N MET A 250 -11.62 -11.29 -11.48
CA MET A 250 -10.56 -10.32 -11.23
C MET A 250 -10.37 -10.08 -9.74
N VAL A 251 -11.44 -9.77 -9.01
CA VAL A 251 -11.41 -9.54 -7.56
C VAL A 251 -10.85 -10.79 -6.85
N ALA A 252 -11.36 -11.97 -7.20
CA ALA A 252 -10.91 -13.23 -6.61
C ALA A 252 -9.43 -13.53 -6.89
N ARG A 253 -8.94 -13.20 -8.09
CA ARG A 253 -7.53 -13.38 -8.44
C ARG A 253 -6.62 -12.46 -7.63
N VAL A 254 -7.00 -11.17 -7.50
CA VAL A 254 -6.25 -10.19 -6.69
C VAL A 254 -6.21 -10.65 -5.24
N SER A 255 -7.35 -10.98 -4.66
CA SER A 255 -7.44 -11.43 -3.26
C SER A 255 -6.68 -12.73 -3.02
N SER A 256 -6.75 -13.71 -3.94
CA SER A 256 -5.98 -14.95 -3.83
C SER A 256 -4.47 -14.71 -3.92
N TYR A 257 -4.03 -13.73 -4.72
CA TYR A 257 -2.62 -13.35 -4.79
C TYR A 257 -2.16 -12.73 -3.47
N LEU A 258 -2.89 -11.75 -2.96
CA LEU A 258 -2.55 -11.08 -1.70
C LEU A 258 -2.56 -12.05 -0.51
N ALA A 259 -3.56 -12.96 -0.45
CA ALA A 259 -3.62 -13.99 0.58
C ALA A 259 -2.38 -14.90 0.56
N ARG A 260 -1.92 -15.29 -0.63
CA ARG A 260 -0.69 -16.08 -0.77
C ARG A 260 0.55 -15.30 -0.33
N GLU A 261 0.72 -14.04 -0.79
CA GLU A 261 1.87 -13.21 -0.41
C GLU A 261 1.91 -12.98 1.12
N ILE A 262 0.75 -12.76 1.76
CA ILE A 262 0.65 -12.63 3.22
C ILE A 262 1.05 -13.94 3.91
N THR A 263 0.56 -15.09 3.40
CA THR A 263 0.90 -16.39 3.97
C THR A 263 2.39 -16.72 3.81
N ASP A 264 2.96 -16.43 2.63
CA ASP A 264 4.38 -16.70 2.33
C ASP A 264 5.32 -15.77 3.12
N ALA A 265 4.91 -14.51 3.37
CA ALA A 265 5.71 -13.53 4.11
C ALA A 265 5.62 -13.70 5.64
N TYR A 266 4.49 -14.17 6.14
CA TYR A 266 4.22 -14.27 7.58
C TYR A 266 3.80 -15.70 7.95
N ASP A 267 2.49 -15.97 7.99
CA ASP A 267 1.91 -17.30 8.21
C ASP A 267 0.38 -17.30 7.97
N HIS A 268 -0.24 -18.45 8.14
CA HIS A 268 -1.70 -18.62 8.04
C HIS A 268 -2.47 -17.95 9.17
N HIS A 269 -1.89 -17.83 10.37
CA HIS A 269 -2.53 -17.19 11.51
C HIS A 269 -2.67 -15.68 11.28
N TYR A 270 -1.61 -15.06 10.75
CA TYR A 270 -1.67 -13.65 10.39
C TYR A 270 -2.65 -13.38 9.24
N LEU A 271 -2.71 -14.25 8.23
CA LEU A 271 -3.73 -14.14 7.19
C LEU A 271 -5.14 -14.20 7.76
N ALA A 272 -5.40 -15.14 8.69
CA ALA A 272 -6.70 -15.26 9.36
C ALA A 272 -7.05 -13.99 10.14
N ASP A 273 -6.10 -13.42 10.90
CA ASP A 273 -6.27 -12.16 11.62
C ASP A 273 -6.57 -10.98 10.69
N VAL A 274 -5.88 -10.86 9.55
CA VAL A 274 -6.15 -9.85 8.52
C VAL A 274 -7.57 -10.00 7.94
N CYS A 275 -8.00 -11.22 7.64
CA CYS A 275 -9.34 -11.47 7.10
C CYS A 275 -10.44 -11.18 8.13
N GLU A 276 -10.22 -11.54 9.40
CA GLU A 276 -11.14 -11.24 10.49
C GLU A 276 -11.26 -9.72 10.69
N GLN A 277 -10.15 -9.01 10.74
CA GLN A 277 -10.14 -7.56 10.83
C GLN A 277 -10.90 -6.90 9.69
N PHE A 278 -10.71 -7.37 8.45
CA PHE A 278 -11.45 -6.85 7.31
C PHE A 278 -12.96 -7.06 7.48
N ARG A 279 -13.39 -8.25 7.90
CA ARG A 279 -14.81 -8.55 8.16
C ARG A 279 -15.41 -7.66 9.25
N GLU A 280 -14.70 -7.50 10.37
CA GLU A 280 -15.13 -6.64 11.48
C GLU A 280 -15.43 -5.21 11.01
N TYR A 281 -14.52 -4.60 10.24
CA TYR A 281 -14.72 -3.25 9.71
C TYR A 281 -15.81 -3.20 8.65
N ALA A 282 -15.89 -4.20 7.77
CA ALA A 282 -16.92 -4.25 6.72
C ALA A 282 -18.31 -4.40 7.31
N LEU A 283 -18.49 -5.27 8.31
CA LEU A 283 -19.77 -5.46 9.02
C LEU A 283 -20.17 -4.19 9.78
N TRP A 284 -19.22 -3.55 10.47
CA TRP A 284 -19.49 -2.28 11.13
C TRP A 284 -20.02 -1.21 10.16
N ILE A 285 -19.40 -1.05 8.99
CA ILE A 285 -19.88 -0.09 7.98
C ILE A 285 -21.24 -0.54 7.41
N ALA A 286 -21.45 -1.83 7.19
CA ALA A 286 -22.72 -2.34 6.69
C ALA A 286 -23.86 -2.10 7.68
N ASP A 287 -23.63 -2.29 8.98
CA ASP A 287 -24.61 -2.01 10.04
C ASP A 287 -24.95 -0.51 10.09
N ASP A 288 -23.95 0.37 10.06
CA ASP A 288 -24.10 1.83 10.03
C ASP A 288 -24.92 2.28 8.80
N VAL A 289 -24.63 1.71 7.62
CA VAL A 289 -25.39 1.96 6.38
C VAL A 289 -26.83 1.49 6.51
N ASN A 290 -27.07 0.32 7.07
CA ASN A 290 -28.43 -0.26 7.22
C ASN A 290 -29.25 0.53 8.22
N GLU A 291 -28.66 0.95 9.35
CA GLU A 291 -29.32 1.82 10.34
C GLU A 291 -29.72 3.16 9.68
N PHE A 292 -28.78 3.78 8.96
CA PHE A 292 -29.03 5.03 8.23
C PHE A 292 -30.13 4.88 7.17
N LYS A 293 -30.14 3.78 6.40
CA LYS A 293 -31.20 3.51 5.43
C LYS A 293 -32.56 3.36 6.11
N ALA A 294 -32.61 2.68 7.26
CA ALA A 294 -33.85 2.49 8.02
C ALA A 294 -34.39 3.82 8.56
N GLU A 295 -33.54 4.72 9.02
CA GLU A 295 -33.91 6.06 9.48
C GLU A 295 -34.41 6.95 8.31
N LEU A 296 -33.76 6.84 7.15
CA LEU A 296 -34.07 7.67 6.00
C LEU A 296 -35.32 7.20 5.23
N ALA A 297 -35.62 5.91 5.19
CA ALA A 297 -36.74 5.35 4.43
C ALA A 297 -38.10 6.03 4.73
N PRO A 298 -38.48 6.30 5.99
CA PRO A 298 -39.72 7.01 6.30
C PRO A 298 -39.74 8.46 5.82
N VAL A 299 -38.56 9.12 5.76
CA VAL A 299 -38.42 10.50 5.26
C VAL A 299 -38.56 10.53 3.76
N MET A 300 -37.91 9.60 3.07
CA MET A 300 -38.00 9.47 1.61
C MET A 300 -39.44 9.22 1.15
N GLN A 301 -40.13 8.31 1.83
CA GLN A 301 -41.53 8.00 1.51
C GLN A 301 -42.46 9.21 1.73
N ARG A 302 -42.30 9.94 2.83
CA ARG A 302 -43.11 11.13 3.13
C ARG A 302 -42.85 12.28 2.19
N GLN A 303 -41.65 12.39 1.67
CA GLN A 303 -41.20 13.48 0.78
C GLN A 303 -41.28 13.10 -0.70
N GLU A 304 -41.72 11.86 -1.01
CA GLU A 304 -41.75 11.32 -2.38
C GLU A 304 -40.40 11.47 -3.10
N LEU A 305 -39.28 11.29 -2.36
CA LEU A 305 -37.93 11.44 -2.90
C LEU A 305 -37.59 10.26 -3.80
N PRO A 306 -36.91 10.50 -4.93
CA PRO A 306 -36.46 9.42 -5.79
C PRO A 306 -35.34 8.61 -5.11
N GLU A 307 -35.19 7.35 -5.53
CA GLU A 307 -34.15 6.45 -5.00
C GLU A 307 -32.74 7.05 -5.11
N SER A 308 -32.49 7.87 -6.15
CA SER A 308 -31.23 8.60 -6.32
C SER A 308 -30.88 9.51 -5.13
N ALA A 309 -31.88 9.99 -4.39
CA ALA A 309 -31.64 10.77 -3.18
C ALA A 309 -30.93 9.94 -2.09
N LEU A 310 -31.18 8.63 -2.01
CA LEU A 310 -30.48 7.73 -1.10
C LEU A 310 -28.98 7.75 -1.37
N TYR A 311 -28.55 7.66 -2.61
CA TYR A 311 -27.13 7.69 -2.96
C TYR A 311 -26.45 9.01 -2.58
N THR A 312 -27.18 10.14 -2.70
CA THR A 312 -26.65 11.44 -2.27
C THR A 312 -26.41 11.46 -0.76
N TRP A 313 -27.32 10.91 0.02
CA TRP A 313 -27.18 10.82 1.46
C TRP A 313 -26.11 9.82 1.90
N LEU A 314 -26.04 8.65 1.26
CA LEU A 314 -24.99 7.66 1.51
C LEU A 314 -23.60 8.22 1.16
N ASN A 315 -23.49 9.03 0.11
CA ASN A 315 -22.24 9.71 -0.22
C ASN A 315 -21.85 10.74 0.85
N ALA A 316 -22.81 11.45 1.45
CA ALA A 316 -22.54 12.31 2.59
C ALA A 316 -22.06 11.51 3.83
N CYS A 317 -22.64 10.33 4.08
CA CYS A 317 -22.18 9.41 5.12
C CYS A 317 -20.76 8.90 4.87
N SER A 318 -20.36 8.73 3.61
CA SER A 318 -19.01 8.29 3.27
C SER A 318 -17.94 9.29 3.73
N HIS A 319 -18.24 10.60 3.72
CA HIS A 319 -17.35 11.61 4.29
C HIS A 319 -17.23 11.49 5.82
N TYR A 320 -18.29 11.05 6.47
CA TYR A 320 -18.27 10.75 7.90
C TYR A 320 -17.33 9.56 8.20
N TRP A 321 -17.36 8.48 7.42
CA TRP A 321 -16.43 7.36 7.58
C TRP A 321 -14.98 7.77 7.33
N ALA A 322 -14.70 8.62 6.35
CA ALA A 322 -13.36 9.17 6.13
C ALA A 322 -12.88 9.99 7.34
N PHE A 323 -13.78 10.76 7.96
CA PHE A 323 -13.51 11.46 9.20
C PHE A 323 -13.21 10.50 10.37
N PHE A 324 -13.94 9.38 10.49
CA PHE A 324 -13.64 8.34 11.47
C PHE A 324 -12.31 7.66 11.20
N TYR A 325 -11.98 7.36 9.94
CA TYR A 325 -10.66 6.84 9.60
C TYR A 325 -9.55 7.81 10.06
N GLY A 326 -9.72 9.10 9.82
CA GLY A 326 -8.79 10.11 10.32
C GLY A 326 -8.65 10.10 11.85
N LYS A 327 -9.73 9.87 12.58
CA LYS A 327 -9.69 9.69 14.05
C LYS A 327 -8.99 8.39 14.46
N LEU A 328 -9.24 7.28 13.76
CA LEU A 328 -8.53 6.01 14.01
C LEU A 328 -7.02 6.18 13.81
N ALA A 329 -6.60 6.86 12.75
CA ALA A 329 -5.21 7.18 12.50
C ALA A 329 -4.62 8.04 13.63
N ALA A 330 -5.33 9.09 14.08
CA ALA A 330 -4.90 9.93 15.19
C ALA A 330 -4.80 9.17 16.53
N VAL A 331 -5.68 8.18 16.76
CA VAL A 331 -5.61 7.29 17.93
C VAL A 331 -4.36 6.41 17.82
N ALA A 332 -4.12 5.79 16.67
CA ALA A 332 -2.92 4.98 16.44
C ALA A 332 -1.64 5.79 16.68
N ASP A 333 -1.55 7.02 16.17
CA ASP A 333 -0.41 7.93 16.40
C ASP A 333 -0.26 8.31 17.89
N THR A 334 -1.38 8.51 18.59
CA THR A 334 -1.35 8.80 20.03
C THR A 334 -0.84 7.62 20.83
N VAL A 335 -1.33 6.41 20.51
CA VAL A 335 -0.87 5.17 21.14
C VAL A 335 0.59 4.95 20.87
N GLN A 336 1.04 5.12 19.61
CA GLN A 336 2.45 5.00 19.25
C GLN A 336 3.33 5.92 20.07
N ARG A 337 2.96 7.20 20.21
CA ARG A 337 3.72 8.16 21.06
C ARG A 337 3.75 7.75 22.53
N LEU A 338 2.66 7.19 23.05
CA LEU A 338 2.64 6.70 24.44
C LEU A 338 3.55 5.47 24.62
N MET A 339 3.62 4.61 23.60
CA MET A 339 4.53 3.46 23.57
C MET A 339 5.98 3.91 23.46
N ASP A 340 6.26 4.91 22.60
CA ASP A 340 7.60 5.51 22.45
C ASP A 340 8.08 6.16 23.76
N ALA A 341 7.18 6.74 24.53
CA ALA A 341 7.50 7.33 25.84
C ALA A 341 7.82 6.28 26.93
N ARG A 342 7.52 4.99 26.69
CA ARG A 342 7.80 3.86 27.59
C ARG A 342 8.23 2.62 26.82
N PRO A 343 9.43 2.63 26.26
CA PRO A 343 9.93 1.52 25.46
C PRO A 343 9.91 0.20 26.23
N GLY A 344 9.44 -0.85 25.56
CA GLY A 344 9.42 -2.20 26.11
C GLY A 344 8.32 -2.48 27.15
N ALA A 345 7.45 -1.51 27.45
CA ALA A 345 6.33 -1.70 28.35
C ALA A 345 4.99 -1.58 27.59
N PRO A 346 4.04 -2.53 27.74
CA PRO A 346 2.72 -2.38 27.20
C PRO A 346 2.00 -1.17 27.82
N LEU A 347 0.98 -0.65 27.10
CA LEU A 347 0.10 0.37 27.70
C LEU A 347 -0.58 -0.21 28.94
N ARG A 348 -0.63 0.61 29.98
CA ARG A 348 -1.34 0.22 31.19
C ARG A 348 -2.85 0.11 30.92
N ASP A 349 -3.49 -0.83 31.56
CA ASP A 349 -4.93 -1.10 31.38
C ASP A 349 -5.80 0.13 31.65
N ASP A 350 -5.43 0.97 32.64
CA ASP A 350 -6.15 2.21 32.94
C ASP A 350 -6.05 3.26 31.81
N VAL A 351 -4.89 3.36 31.15
CA VAL A 351 -4.69 4.24 29.99
C VAL A 351 -5.48 3.73 28.80
N LEU A 352 -5.45 2.42 28.56
CA LEU A 352 -6.21 1.80 27.50
C LEU A 352 -7.72 1.94 27.71
N ALA A 353 -8.20 1.71 28.93
CA ALA A 353 -9.61 1.92 29.31
C ALA A 353 -10.04 3.39 29.12
N ALA A 354 -9.18 4.35 29.48
CA ALA A 354 -9.46 5.77 29.27
C ALA A 354 -9.54 6.12 27.78
N LEU A 355 -8.65 5.58 26.93
CA LEU A 355 -8.70 5.76 25.48
C LEU A 355 -9.96 5.17 24.87
N LYS A 356 -10.33 3.93 25.24
CA LYS A 356 -11.57 3.27 24.80
C LYS A 356 -12.81 4.07 25.22
N SER A 357 -12.86 4.52 26.48
CA SER A 357 -13.95 5.36 26.98
C SER A 357 -14.07 6.69 26.25
N LYS A 358 -12.94 7.33 25.94
CA LYS A 358 -12.92 8.61 25.22
C LYS A 358 -13.39 8.52 23.79
N TYR A 359 -13.01 7.47 23.08
CA TYR A 359 -13.30 7.33 21.65
C TYR A 359 -14.54 6.47 21.37
N GLY A 360 -14.95 5.60 22.29
CA GLY A 360 -16.26 4.92 22.39
C GLY A 360 -16.74 4.10 21.21
N LEU A 361 -15.98 4.02 20.13
CA LEU A 361 -16.37 3.34 18.89
C LEU A 361 -15.76 1.93 18.84
N PHE A 362 -16.54 0.95 18.39
CA PHE A 362 -16.11 -0.43 18.23
C PHE A 362 -14.79 -0.54 17.43
N ALA A 363 -14.70 0.13 16.28
CA ALA A 363 -13.50 0.12 15.44
C ALA A 363 -12.26 0.68 16.16
N VAL A 364 -12.42 1.71 16.99
CA VAL A 364 -11.32 2.26 17.82
C VAL A 364 -10.90 1.25 18.89
N CYS A 365 -11.84 0.59 19.54
CA CYS A 365 -11.56 -0.43 20.54
C CYS A 365 -10.82 -1.62 19.92
N SER A 366 -11.28 -2.12 18.78
CA SER A 366 -10.61 -3.20 18.04
C SER A 366 -9.19 -2.83 17.65
N LEU A 367 -8.97 -1.61 17.13
CA LEU A 367 -7.63 -1.12 16.81
C LEU A 367 -6.70 -1.07 18.02
N LEU A 368 -7.18 -0.53 19.15
CA LEU A 368 -6.40 -0.43 20.38
C LEU A 368 -6.03 -1.81 20.94
N ASP A 369 -6.96 -2.78 20.90
CA ASP A 369 -6.70 -4.14 21.32
C ASP A 369 -5.66 -4.84 20.41
N ARG A 370 -5.67 -4.55 19.10
CA ARG A 370 -4.67 -5.09 18.15
C ARG A 370 -3.30 -4.48 18.40
N ILE A 371 -3.20 -3.16 18.60
CA ILE A 371 -1.92 -2.50 18.92
C ILE A 371 -1.35 -3.09 20.21
N GLN A 372 -2.15 -3.25 21.25
CA GLN A 372 -1.71 -3.81 22.53
C GLN A 372 -1.20 -5.25 22.41
N ARG A 373 -1.84 -6.09 21.58
CA ARG A 373 -1.45 -7.49 21.38
C ARG A 373 -0.15 -7.65 20.59
N GLN A 374 0.27 -6.63 19.83
CA GLN A 374 1.44 -6.71 18.96
C GLN A 374 2.66 -6.04 19.58
N SER A 375 3.19 -6.64 20.65
CA SER A 375 4.41 -6.15 21.34
C SER A 375 5.64 -6.04 20.43
N ALA A 376 5.64 -6.69 19.25
CA ALA A 376 6.70 -6.57 18.25
C ALA A 376 6.84 -5.15 17.68
N PHE A 377 5.80 -4.30 17.84
CA PHE A 377 5.84 -2.91 17.37
C PHE A 377 6.40 -1.93 18.40
N PHE A 378 6.84 -2.40 19.55
CA PHE A 378 7.49 -1.54 20.54
C PHE A 378 8.92 -1.20 20.13
N PRO A 379 9.38 0.05 20.38
CA PRO A 379 10.77 0.41 20.11
C PRO A 379 11.72 -0.44 20.97
N PRO A 380 12.90 -0.79 20.45
CA PRO A 380 13.90 -1.51 21.22
C PRO A 380 14.41 -0.64 22.38
N HIS A 381 14.96 -1.32 23.39
CA HIS A 381 15.50 -0.65 24.58
C HIS A 381 16.58 0.37 24.20
N GLY A 382 16.51 1.56 24.77
CA GLY A 382 17.46 2.65 24.55
C GLY A 382 17.23 3.45 23.25
N PHE A 383 16.33 2.99 22.35
CA PHE A 383 16.10 3.67 21.06
C PHE A 383 15.59 5.10 21.23
N VAL A 384 14.58 5.29 22.08
CA VAL A 384 13.95 6.61 22.27
C VAL A 384 14.91 7.56 22.97
N GLU A 385 15.59 7.12 24.02
CA GLU A 385 16.59 7.90 24.74
C GLU A 385 17.71 8.39 23.82
N LEU A 386 18.27 7.48 23.02
CA LEU A 386 19.35 7.81 22.09
C LEU A 386 18.87 8.68 20.93
N LEU A 387 17.64 8.48 20.47
CA LEU A 387 17.04 9.37 19.47
C LEU A 387 16.95 10.83 19.98
N TYR A 388 16.44 11.02 21.20
CA TYR A 388 16.37 12.36 21.82
C TYR A 388 17.75 12.95 22.10
N GLN A 389 18.70 12.18 22.62
CA GLN A 389 20.09 12.60 22.83
C GLN A 389 20.74 13.07 21.52
N GLY A 390 20.51 12.32 20.42
CA GLY A 390 20.95 12.74 19.10
C GLY A 390 20.38 14.09 18.66
N PHE A 391 19.10 14.37 18.96
CA PHE A 391 18.52 15.70 18.69
C PHE A 391 19.08 16.80 19.59
N GLU A 392 19.35 16.52 20.84
CA GLU A 392 20.00 17.50 21.74
C GLU A 392 21.38 17.87 21.20
N LEU A 393 22.22 16.89 20.88
CA LEU A 393 23.52 17.11 20.25
C LEU A 393 23.41 17.89 18.92
N LYS A 394 22.45 17.52 18.09
CA LYS A 394 22.22 18.21 16.82
C LYS A 394 21.82 19.67 17.03
N ASN A 395 21.03 19.99 18.05
CA ASN A 395 20.51 21.34 18.28
C ASN A 395 21.49 22.21 19.03
N ASP A 396 22.38 21.64 19.83
CA ASP A 396 23.40 22.39 20.59
C ASP A 396 24.54 22.84 19.65
N PRO A 397 24.74 24.18 19.46
CA PRO A 397 25.83 24.71 18.66
C PRO A 397 27.21 24.47 19.28
N ALA A 398 27.30 24.16 20.58
CA ALA A 398 28.56 23.90 21.27
C ALA A 398 29.04 22.46 21.15
N THR A 399 28.25 21.56 20.52
CA THR A 399 28.58 20.14 20.33
C THR A 399 29.94 19.97 19.68
N GLN A 400 30.80 19.15 20.29
CA GLN A 400 32.14 18.83 19.82
C GLN A 400 32.20 17.43 19.18
N ALA A 401 33.20 17.18 18.35
CA ALA A 401 33.38 15.89 17.67
C ALA A 401 33.44 14.71 18.65
N GLY A 402 34.14 14.86 19.79
CA GLY A 402 34.22 13.82 20.83
C GLY A 402 32.86 13.41 21.40
N GLN A 403 31.93 14.34 21.58
CA GLN A 403 30.57 14.03 22.05
C GLN A 403 29.77 13.22 20.99
N ILE A 404 30.01 13.48 19.70
CA ILE A 404 29.41 12.69 18.63
C ILE A 404 29.98 11.27 18.59
N ASP A 405 31.29 11.12 18.87
CA ASP A 405 31.93 9.80 18.94
C ASP A 405 31.49 9.03 20.17
N GLU A 406 31.30 9.67 21.34
CA GLU A 406 30.70 9.08 22.52
C GLU A 406 29.25 8.62 22.25
N TYR A 407 28.46 9.44 21.58
CA TYR A 407 27.11 9.09 21.17
C TYR A 407 27.10 7.87 20.22
N ALA A 408 27.99 7.85 19.22
CA ALA A 408 28.13 6.70 18.33
C ALA A 408 28.49 5.41 19.08
N ALA A 409 29.38 5.49 20.07
CA ALA A 409 29.72 4.36 20.91
C ALA A 409 28.53 3.87 21.76
N GLN A 410 27.68 4.77 22.24
CA GLN A 410 26.45 4.40 22.95
C GLN A 410 25.44 3.73 22.02
N VAL A 411 25.23 4.23 20.80
CA VAL A 411 24.37 3.59 19.78
C VAL A 411 24.82 2.16 19.53
N ALA A 412 26.13 1.94 19.36
CA ALA A 412 26.69 0.60 19.16
C ALA A 412 26.54 -0.29 20.41
N ALA A 413 26.71 0.25 21.61
CA ALA A 413 26.57 -0.50 22.86
C ALA A 413 25.14 -1.01 23.11
N TYR A 414 24.14 -0.31 22.56
CA TYR A 414 22.73 -0.73 22.60
C TYR A 414 22.30 -1.56 21.38
N ASP A 415 23.21 -1.89 20.45
CA ASP A 415 22.91 -2.61 19.19
C ASP A 415 21.86 -1.88 18.32
N LEU A 416 21.98 -0.55 18.25
CA LEU A 416 21.03 0.33 17.56
C LEU A 416 21.62 0.99 16.29
N ASP A 417 22.76 0.47 15.80
CA ASP A 417 23.44 1.01 14.61
C ASP A 417 22.56 0.99 13.37
N GLU A 418 21.71 -0.02 13.21
CA GLU A 418 20.80 -0.11 12.06
C GLU A 418 19.62 0.85 12.17
N GLN A 419 19.05 1.01 13.37
CA GLN A 419 17.90 1.89 13.63
C GLN A 419 18.27 3.38 13.52
N LEU A 420 19.46 3.74 13.98
CA LEU A 420 19.97 5.12 14.03
C LEU A 420 21.09 5.38 13.01
N CYS A 421 21.21 4.56 11.96
CA CYS A 421 22.25 4.66 10.93
C CYS A 421 22.35 6.02 10.24
N TRP A 422 21.27 6.81 10.25
CA TRP A 422 21.19 8.16 9.68
C TRP A 422 21.60 9.26 10.68
N MET A 423 21.51 9.01 11.99
CA MET A 423 21.72 10.05 13.00
C MET A 423 23.19 10.45 13.15
N VAL A 424 24.09 9.48 13.33
CA VAL A 424 25.53 9.77 13.50
C VAL A 424 26.11 10.52 12.31
N PRO A 425 25.89 10.09 11.06
CA PRO A 425 26.31 10.90 9.91
C PRO A 425 25.69 12.31 9.89
N TRP A 426 24.42 12.44 10.27
CA TRP A 426 23.77 13.75 10.34
C TRP A 426 24.44 14.68 11.33
N LEU A 427 24.76 14.22 12.53
CA LEU A 427 25.48 14.97 13.55
C LEU A 427 26.85 15.44 13.05
N ARG A 428 27.63 14.56 12.41
CA ARG A 428 28.93 14.93 11.82
C ARG A 428 28.77 15.94 10.70
N GLY A 429 27.77 15.77 9.84
CA GLY A 429 27.45 16.74 8.80
C GLY A 429 27.13 18.14 9.36
N VAL A 430 26.28 18.21 10.38
CA VAL A 430 25.93 19.47 11.07
C VAL A 430 27.14 20.09 11.77
N TYR A 431 27.99 19.27 12.37
CA TYR A 431 29.23 19.73 13.01
C TYR A 431 30.16 20.47 12.02
N HIS A 432 30.42 19.87 10.86
CA HIS A 432 31.24 20.49 9.81
C HIS A 432 30.53 21.70 9.15
N TYR A 433 29.22 21.60 8.92
CA TYR A 433 28.42 22.68 8.36
C TYR A 433 28.50 23.97 9.20
N ARG A 434 28.42 23.85 10.51
CA ARG A 434 28.52 25.01 11.43
C ARG A 434 29.88 25.70 11.40
N ARG A 435 30.93 24.96 10.99
CA ARG A 435 32.28 25.47 10.81
C ARG A 435 32.55 25.98 9.41
N GLU A 436 31.55 25.97 8.54
CA GLU A 436 31.67 26.33 7.13
C GLU A 436 32.59 25.38 6.34
N GLU A 437 32.85 24.19 6.87
CA GLU A 437 33.67 23.14 6.23
C GLU A 437 32.77 22.31 5.31
N PHE A 438 32.23 22.94 4.22
CA PHE A 438 31.18 22.32 3.40
C PHE A 438 31.65 21.07 2.68
N GLU A 439 32.92 21.05 2.21
CA GLU A 439 33.51 19.87 1.57
C GLU A 439 33.57 18.68 2.52
N ALA A 440 33.92 18.90 3.81
CA ALA A 440 33.94 17.88 4.83
C ALA A 440 32.51 17.46 5.26
N ALA A 441 31.56 18.39 5.25
CA ALA A 441 30.16 18.12 5.57
C ALA A 441 29.46 17.25 4.53
N MET A 442 29.79 17.38 3.24
CA MET A 442 29.09 16.75 2.12
C MET A 442 28.98 15.22 2.23
N PRO A 443 30.07 14.45 2.42
CA PRO A 443 29.96 12.99 2.52
C PRO A 443 29.08 12.53 3.71
N HIS A 444 29.09 13.29 4.80
CA HIS A 444 28.27 13.00 5.97
C HIS A 444 26.79 13.27 5.70
N PHE A 445 26.45 14.40 5.07
CA PHE A 445 25.05 14.66 4.70
C PHE A 445 24.56 13.69 3.63
N GLN A 446 25.40 13.30 2.69
CA GLN A 446 25.03 12.28 1.71
C GLN A 446 24.74 10.94 2.38
N ALA A 447 25.60 10.48 3.29
CA ALA A 447 25.37 9.24 4.04
C ALA A 447 24.11 9.33 4.90
N ALA A 448 23.90 10.46 5.60
CA ALA A 448 22.71 10.70 6.39
C ALA A 448 21.44 10.68 5.53
N PHE A 449 21.46 11.36 4.37
CA PHE A 449 20.34 11.40 3.44
C PHE A 449 19.96 10.01 2.91
N GLU A 450 20.94 9.21 2.44
CA GLU A 450 20.67 7.87 1.94
C GLU A 450 20.15 6.94 3.04
N ASN A 451 20.71 7.02 4.24
CA ASN A 451 20.29 6.20 5.37
C ASN A 451 18.95 6.63 5.98
N ALA A 452 18.55 7.90 5.82
CA ALA A 452 17.29 8.43 6.34
C ALA A 452 16.07 8.02 5.50
N LYS A 453 16.28 7.72 4.21
CA LYS A 453 15.21 7.26 3.34
C LYS A 453 14.49 6.06 3.94
N TYR A 454 13.16 6.11 3.99
CA TYR A 454 12.32 5.04 4.56
C TYR A 454 12.62 4.69 6.03
N ARG A 455 13.34 5.55 6.81
CA ARG A 455 13.71 5.27 8.20
C ARG A 455 13.47 6.45 9.15
N ALA A 456 13.77 7.66 8.72
CA ALA A 456 13.85 8.81 9.62
C ALA A 456 12.53 9.59 9.81
N GLY A 457 11.45 9.21 9.12
CA GLY A 457 10.14 9.86 9.22
C GLY A 457 10.22 11.38 9.04
N LYS A 458 9.58 12.16 9.92
CA LYS A 458 9.57 13.64 9.88
C LYS A 458 10.95 14.30 9.86
N ASN A 459 11.98 13.59 10.30
CA ASN A 459 13.33 14.15 10.30
C ASN A 459 13.88 14.32 8.88
N GLN A 460 13.31 13.60 7.90
CA GLN A 460 13.64 13.79 6.49
C GLN A 460 13.40 15.22 6.01
N TYR A 461 12.40 15.93 6.55
CA TYR A 461 12.12 17.33 6.18
C TYR A 461 13.33 18.26 6.40
N LYS A 462 13.98 18.14 7.56
CA LYS A 462 15.17 18.94 7.86
C LYS A 462 16.40 18.43 7.12
N LEU A 463 16.60 17.12 7.11
CA LEU A 463 17.79 16.50 6.54
C LEU A 463 17.86 16.71 5.03
N VAL A 464 16.76 16.55 4.29
CA VAL A 464 16.71 16.78 2.84
C VAL A 464 17.04 18.24 2.53
N ASN A 465 16.46 19.21 3.24
CA ASN A 465 16.76 20.62 3.04
C ASN A 465 18.23 20.95 3.28
N GLN A 466 18.84 20.38 4.32
CA GLN A 466 20.27 20.57 4.60
C GLN A 466 21.16 19.88 3.56
N TYR A 467 20.79 18.67 3.12
CA TYR A 467 21.52 17.97 2.08
C TYR A 467 21.52 18.74 0.76
N VAL A 468 20.34 19.21 0.32
CA VAL A 468 20.20 20.01 -0.91
C VAL A 468 21.04 21.29 -0.86
N GLU A 469 21.03 21.98 0.30
CA GLU A 469 21.85 23.20 0.49
C GLU A 469 23.35 22.89 0.44
N VAL A 470 23.82 21.88 1.17
CA VAL A 470 25.23 21.51 1.20
C VAL A 470 25.72 21.04 -0.16
N ALA A 471 24.89 20.30 -0.91
CA ALA A 471 25.18 19.91 -2.29
C ALA A 471 25.37 21.14 -3.19
N ALA A 472 24.49 22.15 -3.09
CA ALA A 472 24.64 23.40 -3.83
C ALA A 472 25.93 24.16 -3.45
N LYS A 473 26.27 24.24 -2.15
CA LYS A 473 27.51 24.91 -1.68
C LYS A 473 28.79 24.22 -2.16
N ASN A 474 28.74 22.91 -2.39
CA ASN A 474 29.86 22.13 -2.92
C ASN A 474 29.86 22.01 -4.45
N ASP A 475 29.03 22.78 -5.14
CA ASP A 475 28.85 22.70 -6.60
C ASP A 475 28.46 21.30 -7.11
N ASP A 476 27.83 20.47 -6.23
CA ASP A 476 27.30 19.16 -6.58
C ASP A 476 25.85 19.26 -7.08
N ARG A 477 25.71 19.59 -8.36
CA ARG A 477 24.41 19.71 -9.02
C ARG A 477 23.65 18.36 -9.07
N ARG A 478 24.37 17.24 -9.11
CA ARG A 478 23.76 15.91 -9.11
C ARG A 478 23.13 15.59 -7.75
N GLY A 479 23.85 15.83 -6.68
CA GLY A 479 23.34 15.67 -5.31
C GLY A 479 22.15 16.59 -5.05
N PHE A 480 22.24 17.85 -5.48
CA PHE A 480 21.14 18.81 -5.40
C PHE A 480 19.87 18.28 -6.09
N LYS A 481 19.94 17.88 -7.37
CA LYS A 481 18.80 17.33 -8.10
C LYS A 481 18.23 16.08 -7.42
N LYS A 482 19.09 15.18 -6.96
CA LYS A 482 18.69 13.96 -6.26
C LYS A 482 17.88 14.25 -4.98
N GLY A 483 18.30 15.25 -4.22
CA GLY A 483 17.58 15.68 -3.02
C GLY A 483 16.21 16.29 -3.35
N ILE A 484 16.14 17.11 -4.42
CA ILE A 484 14.87 17.67 -4.91
C ILE A 484 13.91 16.57 -5.40
N GLU A 485 14.38 15.64 -6.23
CA GLU A 485 13.57 14.52 -6.73
C GLU A 485 12.99 13.68 -5.57
N TRP A 486 13.80 13.41 -4.55
CA TRP A 486 13.32 12.71 -3.35
C TRP A 486 12.26 13.51 -2.59
N ALA A 487 12.50 14.83 -2.44
CA ALA A 487 11.54 15.71 -1.77
C ALA A 487 10.20 15.75 -2.51
N GLN A 488 10.20 15.88 -3.83
CA GLN A 488 9.01 15.85 -4.66
C GLN A 488 8.27 14.49 -4.56
N TYR A 489 9.03 13.39 -4.61
CA TYR A 489 8.47 12.05 -4.52
C TYR A 489 7.71 11.77 -3.21
N LEU A 490 8.12 12.38 -2.11
CA LEU A 490 7.48 12.25 -0.79
C LEU A 490 6.65 13.48 -0.38
N ASP A 491 6.42 14.44 -1.27
CA ASP A 491 5.76 15.72 -0.93
C ASP A 491 6.44 16.42 0.26
N ILE A 492 7.77 16.41 0.29
CA ILE A 492 8.57 17.16 1.27
C ILE A 492 8.83 18.55 0.73
N LYS A 493 8.40 19.58 1.45
CA LYS A 493 8.62 20.97 1.05
C LYS A 493 10.09 21.34 1.15
N VAL A 494 10.68 21.72 0.03
CA VAL A 494 12.02 22.28 -0.03
C VAL A 494 11.93 23.81 0.13
N ARG A 495 12.79 24.38 0.98
CA ARG A 495 12.81 25.81 1.27
C ARG A 495 12.98 26.62 -0.03
N TRP A 496 12.10 27.62 -0.22
CA TRP A 496 12.01 28.51 -1.38
C TRP A 496 11.54 27.86 -2.70
N LEU A 497 11.35 26.58 -2.75
CA LEU A 497 10.65 25.92 -3.83
C LEU A 497 9.13 25.94 -3.52
N ARG A 498 8.37 26.71 -4.30
CA ARG A 498 6.91 26.87 -4.10
C ARG A 498 6.10 26.03 -5.08
N ASP A 499 6.74 25.58 -6.14
CA ASP A 499 6.09 24.84 -7.21
C ASP A 499 6.29 23.35 -7.00
N ASP A 500 5.24 22.59 -7.18
CA ASP A 500 5.27 21.12 -7.09
C ASP A 500 6.07 20.52 -8.25
N GLU A 501 6.03 21.15 -9.44
CA GLU A 501 6.80 20.79 -10.62
C GLU A 501 7.69 21.96 -11.10
N PRO A 502 8.84 22.16 -10.50
CA PRO A 502 9.70 23.27 -10.87
C PRO A 502 10.36 23.04 -12.24
N THR A 503 10.36 24.08 -13.07
CA THR A 503 11.13 24.08 -14.32
C THR A 503 12.64 24.07 -14.04
N GLU A 504 13.45 23.62 -15.00
CA GLU A 504 14.92 23.67 -14.89
C GLU A 504 15.43 25.08 -14.57
N GLU A 505 14.83 26.13 -15.12
CA GLU A 505 15.20 27.52 -14.83
C GLU A 505 14.97 27.86 -13.35
N LYS A 506 13.86 27.42 -12.75
CA LYS A 506 13.57 27.61 -11.31
C LYS A 506 14.53 26.82 -10.45
N LEU A 507 14.88 25.60 -10.85
CA LEU A 507 15.89 24.80 -10.16
C LEU A 507 17.27 25.43 -10.22
N ASP A 508 17.66 26.03 -11.35
CA ASP A 508 18.92 26.78 -11.51
C ASP A 508 18.96 28.02 -10.63
N ALA A 509 17.84 28.75 -10.56
CA ALA A 509 17.72 29.91 -9.68
C ALA A 509 17.83 29.49 -8.19
N LEU A 510 17.13 28.43 -7.79
CA LEU A 510 17.19 27.89 -6.45
C LEU A 510 18.61 27.41 -6.09
N TYR A 511 19.26 26.69 -7.00
CA TYR A 511 20.65 26.26 -6.83
C TYR A 511 21.59 27.42 -6.57
N PHE A 512 21.51 28.47 -7.38
CA PHE A 512 22.32 29.68 -7.20
C PHE A 512 22.03 30.39 -5.86
N ILE A 513 20.74 30.47 -5.47
CA ILE A 513 20.36 31.05 -4.18
C ILE A 513 20.99 30.26 -3.03
N MET A 514 20.90 28.92 -3.08
CA MET A 514 21.45 28.05 -2.03
C MET A 514 22.99 28.09 -1.97
N GLN A 515 23.66 28.31 -3.08
CA GLN A 515 25.12 28.53 -3.08
C GLN A 515 25.53 29.77 -2.30
N LYS A 516 24.74 30.84 -2.38
CA LYS A 516 25.10 32.17 -1.85
C LYS A 516 24.50 32.45 -0.47
N ALA A 517 23.32 31.95 -0.23
CA ALA A 517 22.63 32.18 1.03
C ALA A 517 23.17 31.26 2.15
N ARG A 518 23.12 31.77 3.37
CA ARG A 518 23.33 30.99 4.59
C ARG A 518 21.98 30.81 5.26
N PHE A 519 21.63 29.57 5.55
CA PHE A 519 20.39 29.27 6.25
C PHE A 519 20.65 29.11 7.74
N ASP A 520 19.79 29.71 8.54
CA ASP A 520 19.74 29.41 9.95
C ASP A 520 18.88 28.15 10.14
N HIS A 521 19.51 27.04 10.52
CA HIS A 521 18.87 25.75 10.72
C HIS A 521 18.40 25.55 12.18
N GLN A 522 18.32 26.61 12.95
CA GLN A 522 17.92 26.54 14.36
C GLN A 522 16.39 26.45 14.56
N MET A 523 15.58 26.35 13.48
CA MET A 523 14.14 26.11 13.63
C MET A 523 13.77 24.65 13.45
#